data_c9f0955e981a27a1302e0a409e9c8ce0
#
_entry.id   c9f0955e981a27a1302e0a409e9c8ce0
#
_cell.length_a   1.000
_cell.length_b   1.000
_cell.length_c   1.000
_cell.angle_alpha   90.00
_cell.angle_beta   90.00
_cell.angle_gamma   90.00
#
_symmetry.space_group_name_H-M   'P 1'
#
loop_
_entity.id
_entity.type
_entity.pdbx_description
1 polymer ?
#
loop_
_entity_poly.entity_id
_entity_poly.type
_entity_poly.pdbx_seq_one_letter_code
_entity_poly.pdbx_strand_id
1 'polypeptide(L)'
;MIKKHMKTIIITSVLTLTPMIVGLILWNKLPIEIPTHFGINGEADGYSSKYFAVFGLPLMMLAFHILCIFATKADPKTKGLSDKVFTLVLYIIPAVSLLMCAMIYPVALGNNVQVGTVTIIFMGLLFVISGNYLPKCKQSYTVGIKLPWTLEDAENWNKTHALAGKLWFAGGLIIIATSFLESPVIFFAITVVMIIVPTVYSYLLYKNKKDKTE
;
A
#
# COMPACT_ATOMS: atom_id res chain seq x y z
N MET A 1 16.40 -6.12 14.42
CA MET A 1 15.59 -5.26 13.52
C MET A 1 14.73 -4.27 14.31
N ILE A 2 13.75 -4.71 15.16
CA ILE A 2 12.85 -3.81 15.90
C ILE A 2 13.62 -2.79 16.75
N LYS A 3 14.59 -3.20 17.59
CA LYS A 3 15.35 -2.27 18.42
C LYS A 3 16.04 -1.16 17.61
N LYS A 4 16.58 -1.51 16.42
CA LYS A 4 17.24 -0.55 15.50
C LYS A 4 16.26 0.48 14.95
N HIS A 5 15.01 0.09 14.69
CA HIS A 5 13.98 0.94 14.07
C HIS A 5 12.97 1.51 15.10
N MET A 6 13.24 1.40 16.41
CA MET A 6 12.28 1.79 17.45
C MET A 6 11.78 3.22 17.29
N LYS A 7 12.68 4.18 17.02
CA LYS A 7 12.27 5.57 16.75
C LYS A 7 11.31 5.69 15.57
N THR A 8 11.60 5.00 14.46
CA THR A 8 10.73 4.99 13.28
C THR A 8 9.39 4.36 13.59
N ILE A 9 9.36 3.25 14.34
CA ILE A 9 8.11 2.57 14.74
C ILE A 9 7.25 3.52 15.59
N ILE A 10 7.84 4.22 16.55
CA ILE A 10 7.10 5.20 17.38
C ILE A 10 6.54 6.32 16.50
N ILE A 11 7.37 6.91 15.63
CA ILE A 11 6.94 8.00 14.73
C ILE A 11 5.80 7.52 13.82
N THR A 12 5.93 6.36 13.19
CA THR A 12 4.91 5.83 12.29
C THR A 12 3.62 5.46 13.02
N SER A 13 3.70 4.95 14.26
CA SER A 13 2.52 4.70 15.10
C SER A 13 1.79 6.00 15.48
N VAL A 14 2.54 7.05 15.84
CA VAL A 14 1.97 8.38 16.11
C VAL A 14 1.32 8.96 14.85
N LEU A 15 1.99 8.88 13.70
CA LEU A 15 1.43 9.32 12.42
C LEU A 15 0.15 8.58 12.07
N THR A 16 0.06 7.28 12.35
CA THR A 16 -1.17 6.49 12.13
C THR A 16 -2.34 6.99 13.00
N LEU A 17 -2.06 7.53 14.18
CA LEU A 17 -3.07 8.10 15.09
C LEU A 17 -3.38 9.59 14.82
N THR A 18 -2.68 10.26 13.91
CA THR A 18 -2.93 11.66 13.58
C THR A 18 -4.41 11.94 13.23
N PRO A 19 -5.13 11.08 12.47
CA PRO A 19 -6.56 11.28 12.20
C PRO A 19 -7.42 11.40 13.46
N MET A 20 -7.09 10.66 14.52
CA MET A 20 -7.80 10.77 15.81
C MET A 20 -7.62 12.16 16.41
N ILE A 21 -6.39 12.69 16.40
CA ILE A 21 -6.08 14.04 16.92
C ILE A 21 -6.84 15.10 16.13
N VAL A 22 -6.79 15.00 14.79
CA VAL A 22 -7.53 15.92 13.89
C VAL A 22 -9.03 15.83 14.12
N GLY A 23 -9.58 14.61 14.24
CA GLY A 23 -11.00 14.39 14.53
C GLY A 23 -11.44 14.97 15.87
N LEU A 24 -10.59 14.90 16.90
CA LEU A 24 -10.84 15.54 18.20
C LEU A 24 -10.85 17.07 18.10
N ILE A 25 -9.93 17.66 17.36
CA ILE A 25 -9.90 19.12 17.11
C ILE A 25 -11.15 19.56 16.36
N LEU A 26 -11.62 18.76 15.41
CA LEU A 26 -12.80 19.05 14.59
C LEU A 26 -14.11 18.57 15.22
N TRP A 27 -14.09 17.98 16.41
CA TRP A 27 -15.22 17.25 17.01
C TRP A 27 -16.55 17.97 16.96
N ASN A 28 -16.57 19.24 17.33
CA ASN A 28 -17.79 20.04 17.37
C ASN A 28 -18.30 20.46 15.97
N LYS A 29 -17.45 20.37 14.94
CA LYS A 29 -17.78 20.71 13.55
C LYS A 29 -18.22 19.49 12.75
N LEU A 30 -17.79 18.30 13.14
CA LEU A 30 -18.10 17.06 12.45
C LEU A 30 -19.55 16.64 12.66
N PRO A 31 -20.26 16.15 11.61
CA PRO A 31 -21.61 15.62 11.72
C PRO A 31 -21.64 14.31 12.54
N ILE A 32 -22.84 13.84 12.89
CA ILE A 32 -23.05 12.59 13.64
C ILE A 32 -22.63 11.38 12.80
N GLU A 33 -22.93 11.40 11.49
CA GLU A 33 -22.53 10.40 10.51
C GLU A 33 -21.46 10.97 9.59
N ILE A 34 -20.39 10.24 9.42
CA ILE A 34 -19.21 10.61 8.63
C ILE A 34 -19.06 9.64 7.47
N PRO A 35 -18.83 10.10 6.22
CA PRO A 35 -18.56 9.23 5.09
C PRO A 35 -17.26 8.48 5.33
N THR A 36 -17.32 7.15 5.30
CA THR A 36 -16.15 6.27 5.54
C THR A 36 -15.91 5.28 4.42
N HIS A 37 -16.85 5.18 3.47
CA HIS A 37 -16.71 4.40 2.25
C HIS A 37 -17.08 5.25 1.04
N PHE A 38 -16.33 5.08 -0.05
CA PHE A 38 -16.52 5.80 -1.30
C PHE A 38 -16.57 4.79 -2.45
N GLY A 39 -17.57 4.91 -3.29
CA GLY A 39 -17.74 4.09 -4.48
C GLY A 39 -16.67 4.34 -5.54
N ILE A 40 -16.74 3.56 -6.61
CA ILE A 40 -15.79 3.64 -7.72
C ILE A 40 -15.84 4.99 -8.47
N ASN A 41 -16.95 5.71 -8.36
CA ASN A 41 -17.15 7.07 -8.90
C ASN A 41 -16.62 8.17 -7.95
N GLY A 42 -16.06 7.80 -6.78
CA GLY A 42 -15.56 8.73 -5.78
C GLY A 42 -16.62 9.36 -4.89
N GLU A 43 -17.90 8.99 -5.05
CA GLU A 43 -19.00 9.46 -4.20
C GLU A 43 -19.09 8.63 -2.91
N ALA A 44 -19.49 9.28 -1.83
CA ALA A 44 -19.71 8.60 -0.56
C ALA A 44 -20.95 7.72 -0.63
N ASP A 45 -20.79 6.42 -0.45
CA ASP A 45 -21.86 5.41 -0.47
C ASP A 45 -21.95 4.59 0.84
N GLY A 46 -21.10 4.91 1.83
CA GLY A 46 -21.14 4.30 3.15
C GLY A 46 -20.72 5.28 4.24
N TYR A 47 -21.49 5.27 5.33
CA TYR A 47 -21.33 6.19 6.45
C TYR A 47 -21.14 5.41 7.75
N SER A 48 -20.44 6.02 8.69
CA SER A 48 -20.22 5.48 10.04
C SER A 48 -20.46 6.56 11.08
N SER A 49 -20.69 6.14 12.32
CA SER A 49 -20.81 7.09 13.41
C SER A 49 -19.52 7.91 13.59
N LYS A 50 -19.65 9.16 14.03
CA LYS A 50 -18.51 10.02 14.37
C LYS A 50 -17.51 9.33 15.31
N TYR A 51 -17.99 8.58 16.30
CA TYR A 51 -17.13 7.84 17.22
C TYR A 51 -16.29 6.80 16.49
N PHE A 52 -16.88 6.04 15.57
CA PHE A 52 -16.14 5.05 14.81
C PHE A 52 -15.13 5.70 13.85
N ALA A 53 -15.53 6.76 13.14
CA ALA A 53 -14.64 7.44 12.21
C ALA A 53 -13.44 8.10 12.92
N VAL A 54 -13.65 8.69 14.10
CA VAL A 54 -12.59 9.42 14.84
C VAL A 54 -11.72 8.48 15.67
N PHE A 55 -12.28 7.45 16.30
CA PHE A 55 -11.53 6.54 17.17
C PHE A 55 -11.34 5.15 16.55
N GLY A 56 -12.41 4.55 16.04
CA GLY A 56 -12.39 3.17 15.55
C GLY A 56 -11.45 2.97 14.38
N LEU A 57 -11.56 3.80 13.33
CA LEU A 57 -10.70 3.69 12.15
C LEU A 57 -9.21 3.88 12.47
N PRO A 58 -8.76 4.96 13.17
CA PRO A 58 -7.35 5.12 13.49
C PRO A 58 -6.80 4.02 14.40
N LEU A 59 -7.59 3.53 15.37
CA LEU A 59 -7.19 2.42 16.23
C LEU A 59 -7.07 1.11 15.45
N MET A 60 -7.98 0.84 14.52
CA MET A 60 -7.91 -0.31 13.62
C MET A 60 -6.68 -0.23 12.71
N MET A 61 -6.38 0.96 12.16
CA MET A 61 -5.17 1.18 11.36
C MET A 61 -3.90 0.98 12.19
N LEU A 62 -3.88 1.42 13.45
CA LEU A 62 -2.76 1.16 14.37
C LEU A 62 -2.61 -0.34 14.64
N ALA A 63 -3.71 -1.06 14.86
CA ALA A 63 -3.67 -2.52 15.04
C ALA A 63 -3.08 -3.23 13.81
N PHE A 64 -3.49 -2.84 12.59
CA PHE A 64 -2.90 -3.35 11.35
C PHE A 64 -1.42 -2.97 11.21
N HIS A 65 -1.03 -1.74 11.59
CA HIS A 65 0.37 -1.33 11.58
C HIS A 65 1.23 -2.22 12.50
N ILE A 66 0.77 -2.45 13.71
CA ILE A 66 1.44 -3.33 14.67
C ILE A 66 1.49 -4.77 14.14
N LEU A 67 0.40 -5.28 13.58
CA LEU A 67 0.34 -6.61 12.97
C LEU A 67 1.36 -6.75 11.83
N CYS A 68 1.48 -5.76 10.93
CA CYS A 68 2.47 -5.75 9.87
C CYS A 68 3.91 -5.79 10.40
N ILE A 69 4.21 -5.06 11.49
CA ILE A 69 5.52 -5.09 12.15
C ILE A 69 5.85 -6.50 12.67
N PHE A 70 4.90 -7.13 13.37
CA PHE A 70 5.09 -8.47 13.91
C PHE A 70 5.16 -9.53 12.81
N ALA A 71 4.29 -9.48 11.81
CA ALA A 71 4.31 -10.39 10.66
C ALA A 71 5.64 -10.31 9.91
N THR A 72 6.14 -9.10 9.67
CA THR A 72 7.44 -8.90 9.01
C THR A 72 8.59 -9.42 9.86
N LYS A 73 8.54 -9.26 11.19
CA LYS A 73 9.56 -9.80 12.10
C LYS A 73 9.53 -11.33 12.17
N ALA A 74 8.35 -11.92 12.13
CA ALA A 74 8.15 -13.37 12.23
C ALA A 74 8.54 -14.13 10.95
N ASP A 75 8.79 -13.44 9.84
CA ASP A 75 9.19 -14.03 8.57
C ASP A 75 10.54 -14.75 8.72
N PRO A 76 10.61 -16.09 8.48
CA PRO A 76 11.85 -16.87 8.59
C PRO A 76 12.95 -16.36 7.66
N LYS A 77 12.60 -15.77 6.53
CA LYS A 77 13.53 -15.20 5.55
C LYS A 77 13.90 -13.73 5.84
N THR A 78 13.46 -13.15 6.97
CA THR A 78 13.70 -11.74 7.35
C THR A 78 15.18 -11.35 7.44
N LYS A 79 16.10 -12.31 7.64
CA LYS A 79 17.55 -12.05 7.62
C LYS A 79 18.03 -11.42 6.31
N GLY A 80 17.25 -11.54 5.23
CA GLY A 80 17.48 -10.91 3.94
C GLY A 80 16.81 -9.56 3.72
N LEU A 81 15.87 -9.14 4.58
CA LEU A 81 15.16 -7.87 4.40
C LEU A 81 16.09 -6.69 4.69
N SER A 82 16.24 -5.80 3.71
CA SER A 82 17.05 -4.59 3.91
C SER A 82 16.34 -3.59 4.83
N ASP A 83 17.14 -2.82 5.61
CA ASP A 83 16.59 -1.75 6.46
C ASP A 83 15.70 -0.76 5.69
N LYS A 84 16.05 -0.48 4.42
CA LYS A 84 15.31 0.43 3.55
C LYS A 84 13.91 -0.11 3.22
N VAL A 85 13.82 -1.42 2.89
CA VAL A 85 12.54 -2.08 2.60
C VAL A 85 11.69 -2.16 3.86
N PHE A 86 12.28 -2.50 5.01
CA PHE A 86 11.55 -2.50 6.28
C PHE A 86 11.03 -1.12 6.64
N THR A 87 11.84 -0.07 6.47
CA THR A 87 11.41 1.32 6.67
C THR A 87 10.24 1.67 5.76
N LEU A 88 10.28 1.28 4.48
CA LEU A 88 9.15 1.50 3.56
C LEU A 88 7.86 0.85 4.10
N VAL A 89 7.93 -0.42 4.53
CA VAL A 89 6.77 -1.13 5.11
C VAL A 89 6.19 -0.38 6.31
N LEU A 90 7.05 0.20 7.16
CA LEU A 90 6.61 0.99 8.32
C LEU A 90 5.82 2.25 7.94
N TYR A 91 6.08 2.85 6.77
CA TYR A 91 5.39 4.08 6.33
C TYR A 91 4.10 3.84 5.54
N ILE A 92 3.82 2.62 5.04
CA ILE A 92 2.63 2.35 4.22
C ILE A 92 1.34 2.63 4.99
N ILE A 93 1.17 2.04 6.17
CA ILE A 93 -0.08 2.20 6.95
C ILE A 93 -0.28 3.64 7.42
N PRO A 94 0.73 4.34 7.97
CA PRO A 94 0.61 5.78 8.26
C PRO A 94 0.21 6.62 7.05
N ALA A 95 0.80 6.36 5.88
CA ALA A 95 0.47 7.09 4.66
C ALA A 95 -1.00 6.90 4.25
N VAL A 96 -1.52 5.66 4.33
CA VAL A 96 -2.93 5.36 4.10
C VAL A 96 -3.82 6.05 5.14
N SER A 97 -3.45 6.01 6.42
CA SER A 97 -4.19 6.66 7.50
C SER A 97 -4.30 8.18 7.31
N LEU A 98 -3.19 8.82 6.92
CA LEU A 98 -3.17 10.26 6.63
C LEU A 98 -3.99 10.60 5.38
N LEU A 99 -3.95 9.77 4.33
CA LEU A 99 -4.79 9.93 3.16
C LEU A 99 -6.28 9.87 3.53
N MET A 100 -6.68 8.87 4.32
CA MET A 100 -8.06 8.75 4.81
C MET A 100 -8.47 10.01 5.58
N CYS A 101 -7.61 10.53 6.45
CA CYS A 101 -7.85 11.77 7.18
C CYS A 101 -8.07 12.96 6.24
N ALA A 102 -7.23 13.08 5.21
CA ALA A 102 -7.27 14.17 4.24
C ALA A 102 -8.50 14.12 3.31
N MET A 103 -9.17 12.97 3.20
CA MET A 103 -10.38 12.81 2.41
C MET A 103 -11.65 12.86 3.28
N ILE A 104 -11.71 12.05 4.33
CA ILE A 104 -12.91 11.81 5.14
C ILE A 104 -13.36 13.10 5.84
N TYR A 105 -12.48 13.82 6.51
CA TYR A 105 -12.90 14.99 7.29
C TYR A 105 -13.27 16.17 6.41
N PRO A 106 -12.55 16.55 5.35
CA PRO A 106 -13.04 17.61 4.46
C PRO A 106 -14.38 17.30 3.82
N VAL A 107 -14.59 16.04 3.35
CA VAL A 107 -15.89 15.64 2.80
C VAL A 107 -16.99 15.73 3.85
N ALA A 108 -16.73 15.25 5.08
CA ALA A 108 -17.68 15.35 6.20
C ALA A 108 -18.04 16.79 6.57
N LEU A 109 -17.15 17.74 6.31
CA LEU A 109 -17.37 19.18 6.51
C LEU A 109 -17.99 19.89 5.30
N GLY A 110 -18.42 19.15 4.27
CA GLY A 110 -19.07 19.68 3.08
C GLY A 110 -18.13 20.23 2.02
N ASN A 111 -16.81 19.98 2.14
CA ASN A 111 -15.88 20.41 1.09
C ASN A 111 -15.94 19.44 -0.10
N ASN A 112 -15.83 20.00 -1.30
CA ASN A 112 -15.73 19.19 -2.52
C ASN A 112 -14.30 18.65 -2.69
N VAL A 113 -14.11 17.36 -2.39
CA VAL A 113 -12.86 16.64 -2.57
C VAL A 113 -13.04 15.63 -3.69
N GLN A 114 -12.19 15.69 -4.71
CA GLN A 114 -12.16 14.69 -5.78
C GLN A 114 -11.51 13.38 -5.26
N VAL A 115 -12.28 12.64 -4.45
CA VAL A 115 -11.78 11.44 -3.74
C VAL A 115 -11.21 10.40 -4.70
N GLY A 116 -11.85 10.20 -5.86
CA GLY A 116 -11.38 9.29 -6.90
C GLY A 116 -9.99 9.66 -7.41
N THR A 117 -9.82 10.91 -7.85
CA THR A 117 -8.53 11.43 -8.36
C THR A 117 -7.43 11.37 -7.31
N VAL A 118 -7.72 11.82 -6.07
CA VAL A 118 -6.75 11.78 -4.96
C VAL A 118 -6.31 10.35 -4.66
N THR A 119 -7.25 9.41 -4.64
CA THR A 119 -6.95 7.97 -4.44
C THR A 119 -6.10 7.40 -5.57
N ILE A 120 -6.42 7.68 -6.83
CA ILE A 120 -5.65 7.21 -8.00
C ILE A 120 -4.22 7.75 -7.95
N ILE A 121 -4.04 9.05 -7.67
CA ILE A 121 -2.69 9.65 -7.51
C ILE A 121 -1.92 8.96 -6.39
N PHE A 122 -2.54 8.76 -5.24
CA PHE A 122 -1.89 8.12 -4.10
C PHE A 122 -1.48 6.67 -4.43
N MET A 123 -2.35 5.90 -5.07
CA MET A 123 -2.02 4.53 -5.51
C MET A 123 -0.88 4.53 -6.53
N GLY A 124 -0.88 5.47 -7.49
CA GLY A 124 0.21 5.64 -8.43
C GLY A 124 1.54 5.95 -7.73
N LEU A 125 1.55 6.83 -6.73
CA LEU A 125 2.73 7.10 -5.90
C LEU A 125 3.21 5.86 -5.15
N LEU A 126 2.30 5.08 -4.57
CA LEU A 126 2.66 3.81 -3.91
C LEU A 126 3.28 2.82 -4.90
N PHE A 127 2.78 2.73 -6.14
CA PHE A 127 3.38 1.88 -7.17
C PHE A 127 4.76 2.38 -7.60
N VAL A 128 4.96 3.69 -7.79
CA VAL A 128 6.29 4.27 -8.11
C VAL A 128 7.29 3.96 -7.01
N ILE A 129 6.92 4.22 -5.75
CA ILE A 129 7.79 3.95 -4.60
C ILE A 129 8.09 2.45 -4.51
N SER A 130 7.05 1.61 -4.51
CA SER A 130 7.20 0.15 -4.40
C SER A 130 8.02 -0.41 -5.57
N GLY A 131 7.79 0.06 -6.80
CA GLY A 131 8.54 -0.32 -7.98
C GLY A 131 10.05 -0.06 -7.86
N ASN A 132 10.43 1.07 -7.26
CA ASN A 132 11.84 1.38 -6.98
C ASN A 132 12.47 0.46 -5.91
N TYR A 133 11.65 -0.12 -5.02
CA TYR A 133 12.14 -1.00 -3.95
C TYR A 133 12.08 -2.49 -4.30
N LEU A 134 11.15 -2.93 -5.15
CA LEU A 134 10.98 -4.34 -5.54
C LEU A 134 12.28 -5.03 -5.97
N PRO A 135 13.15 -4.43 -6.83
CA PRO A 135 14.41 -5.08 -7.24
C PRO A 135 15.41 -5.26 -6.09
N LYS A 136 15.20 -4.56 -4.97
CA LYS A 136 16.06 -4.60 -3.79
C LYS A 136 15.55 -5.57 -2.71
N CYS A 137 14.36 -6.15 -2.94
CA CYS A 137 13.76 -7.11 -2.02
C CYS A 137 14.41 -8.48 -2.21
N LYS A 138 15.00 -9.01 -1.16
CA LYS A 138 15.42 -10.42 -1.10
C LYS A 138 14.21 -11.32 -0.84
N GLN A 139 14.35 -12.62 -1.10
CA GLN A 139 13.29 -13.59 -0.83
C GLN A 139 12.70 -13.43 0.58
N SER A 140 11.38 -13.31 0.66
CA SER A 140 10.65 -13.06 1.89
C SER A 140 9.23 -13.60 1.76
N TYR A 141 8.66 -14.09 2.86
CA TYR A 141 7.26 -14.52 2.91
C TYR A 141 6.30 -13.36 3.16
N THR A 142 6.80 -12.17 3.52
CA THR A 142 5.97 -10.99 3.81
C THR A 142 6.00 -9.95 2.71
N VAL A 143 7.14 -9.68 2.08
CA VAL A 143 7.31 -8.60 1.09
C VAL A 143 7.77 -9.15 -0.24
N GLY A 144 7.07 -8.82 -1.33
CA GLY A 144 7.41 -9.18 -2.71
C GLY A 144 6.36 -10.02 -3.43
N ILE A 145 6.69 -10.46 -4.65
CA ILE A 145 5.85 -11.34 -5.48
C ILE A 145 6.11 -12.79 -5.05
N LYS A 146 5.19 -13.30 -4.22
CA LYS A 146 5.33 -14.57 -3.51
C LYS A 146 4.58 -15.67 -4.24
N LEU A 147 5.25 -16.31 -5.17
CA LEU A 147 4.76 -17.51 -5.86
C LEU A 147 5.61 -18.70 -5.40
N PRO A 148 5.08 -19.93 -5.40
CA PRO A 148 5.85 -21.10 -4.93
C PRO A 148 7.25 -21.15 -5.54
N TRP A 149 7.34 -21.05 -6.87
CA TRP A 149 8.61 -21.11 -7.61
C TRP A 149 9.51 -19.87 -7.40
N THR A 150 8.99 -18.68 -7.08
CA THR A 150 9.84 -17.54 -6.75
C THR A 150 10.41 -17.67 -5.33
N LEU A 151 9.67 -18.27 -4.41
CA LEU A 151 10.13 -18.51 -3.05
C LEU A 151 11.19 -19.61 -2.96
N GLU A 152 11.22 -20.56 -3.91
CA GLU A 152 12.17 -21.66 -3.95
C GLU A 152 13.43 -21.34 -4.77
N ASP A 153 13.33 -20.42 -5.75
CA ASP A 153 14.42 -20.07 -6.66
C ASP A 153 14.79 -18.58 -6.54
N ALA A 154 15.99 -18.33 -6.00
CA ALA A 154 16.50 -16.96 -5.82
C ALA A 154 16.77 -16.23 -7.16
N GLU A 155 17.12 -16.95 -8.22
CA GLU A 155 17.33 -16.36 -9.55
C GLU A 155 16.01 -15.94 -10.15
N ASN A 156 14.98 -16.79 -10.08
CA ASN A 156 13.61 -16.46 -10.51
C ASN A 156 13.09 -15.25 -9.71
N TRP A 157 13.25 -15.26 -8.38
CA TRP A 157 12.89 -14.13 -7.52
C TRP A 157 13.51 -12.82 -8.01
N ASN A 158 14.83 -12.79 -8.18
CA ASN A 158 15.56 -11.58 -8.56
C ASN A 158 15.13 -11.06 -9.94
N LYS A 159 15.01 -11.95 -10.95
CA LYS A 159 14.57 -11.56 -12.30
C LYS A 159 13.14 -11.05 -12.31
N THR A 160 12.23 -11.73 -11.61
CA THR A 160 10.83 -11.33 -11.50
C THR A 160 10.69 -9.96 -10.83
N HIS A 161 11.40 -9.73 -9.72
CA HIS A 161 11.34 -8.46 -9.01
C HIS A 161 12.02 -7.32 -9.76
N ALA A 162 13.06 -7.61 -10.55
CA ALA A 162 13.68 -6.62 -11.42
C ALA A 162 12.73 -6.15 -12.54
N LEU A 163 12.01 -7.08 -13.18
CA LEU A 163 10.99 -6.76 -14.18
C LEU A 163 9.80 -6.02 -13.54
N ALA A 164 9.25 -6.58 -12.44
CA ALA A 164 8.13 -5.98 -11.74
C ALA A 164 8.44 -4.56 -11.26
N GLY A 165 9.66 -4.33 -10.76
CA GLY A 165 10.09 -3.00 -10.33
C GLY A 165 10.00 -1.96 -11.43
N LYS A 166 10.46 -2.28 -12.64
CA LYS A 166 10.36 -1.39 -13.80
C LYS A 166 8.89 -1.13 -14.21
N LEU A 167 8.09 -2.19 -14.25
CA LEU A 167 6.67 -2.10 -14.63
C LEU A 167 5.86 -1.30 -13.60
N TRP A 168 6.09 -1.52 -12.30
CA TRP A 168 5.39 -0.79 -11.25
C TRP A 168 5.79 0.68 -11.20
N PHE A 169 7.08 0.97 -11.43
CA PHE A 169 7.54 2.36 -11.51
C PHE A 169 6.91 3.09 -12.69
N ALA A 170 7.02 2.52 -13.90
CA ALA A 170 6.45 3.12 -15.11
C ALA A 170 4.92 3.18 -15.06
N GLY A 171 4.26 2.08 -14.66
CA GLY A 171 2.81 2.01 -14.51
C GLY A 171 2.27 3.01 -13.48
N GLY A 172 2.96 3.17 -12.36
CA GLY A 172 2.61 4.17 -11.35
C GLY A 172 2.70 5.60 -11.89
N LEU A 173 3.73 5.94 -12.68
CA LEU A 173 3.82 7.24 -13.35
C LEU A 173 2.68 7.45 -14.36
N ILE A 174 2.33 6.41 -15.14
CA ILE A 174 1.20 6.49 -16.08
C ILE A 174 -0.12 6.67 -15.33
N ILE A 175 -0.34 5.95 -14.23
CA ILE A 175 -1.53 6.10 -13.37
C ILE A 175 -1.64 7.54 -12.86
N ILE A 176 -0.55 8.14 -12.38
CA ILE A 176 -0.54 9.53 -11.93
C ILE A 176 -0.87 10.48 -13.11
N ALA A 177 -0.19 10.28 -14.25
CA ALA A 177 -0.39 11.13 -15.43
C ALA A 177 -1.80 11.04 -16.02
N THR A 178 -2.50 9.92 -15.85
CA THR A 178 -3.87 9.71 -16.34
C THR A 178 -4.96 9.92 -15.28
N SER A 179 -4.60 10.28 -14.04
CA SER A 179 -5.55 10.44 -12.93
C SER A 179 -6.63 11.50 -13.20
N PHE A 180 -6.32 12.55 -13.98
CA PHE A 180 -7.27 13.60 -14.37
C PHE A 180 -8.40 13.10 -15.30
N LEU A 181 -8.23 11.93 -15.93
CA LEU A 181 -9.28 11.31 -16.75
C LEU A 181 -10.36 10.65 -15.89
N GLU A 182 -10.13 10.51 -14.58
CA GLU A 182 -11.03 9.91 -13.59
C GLU A 182 -11.59 8.54 -14.03
N SER A 183 -10.82 7.81 -14.85
CA SER A 183 -11.23 6.53 -15.42
C SER A 183 -10.73 5.34 -14.61
N PRO A 184 -11.62 4.68 -13.87
CA PRO A 184 -11.26 3.43 -13.16
C PRO A 184 -10.77 2.34 -14.12
N VAL A 185 -11.29 2.31 -15.35
CA VAL A 185 -10.90 1.31 -16.36
C VAL A 185 -9.41 1.42 -16.69
N ILE A 186 -8.90 2.64 -16.89
CA ILE A 186 -7.47 2.88 -17.17
C ILE A 186 -6.63 2.42 -15.98
N PHE A 187 -7.01 2.80 -14.77
CA PHE A 187 -6.33 2.39 -13.53
C PHE A 187 -6.25 0.86 -13.42
N PHE A 188 -7.39 0.17 -13.57
CA PHE A 188 -7.44 -1.28 -13.46
C PHE A 188 -6.67 -1.97 -14.60
N ALA A 189 -6.76 -1.48 -15.85
CA ALA A 189 -6.04 -2.05 -16.99
C ALA A 189 -4.51 -2.01 -16.75
N ILE A 190 -3.97 -0.87 -16.31
CA ILE A 190 -2.55 -0.73 -16.00
C ILE A 190 -2.16 -1.65 -14.84
N THR A 191 -2.98 -1.69 -13.78
CA THR A 191 -2.72 -2.54 -12.60
C THR A 191 -2.70 -4.02 -12.97
N VAL A 192 -3.63 -4.48 -13.81
CA VAL A 192 -3.68 -5.86 -14.31
C VAL A 192 -2.41 -6.22 -15.08
N VAL A 193 -1.93 -5.33 -15.97
CA VAL A 193 -0.66 -5.54 -16.69
C VAL A 193 0.51 -5.64 -15.72
N MET A 194 0.58 -4.76 -14.71
CA MET A 194 1.64 -4.75 -13.68
C MET A 194 1.68 -6.04 -12.84
N ILE A 195 0.56 -6.75 -12.71
CA ILE A 195 0.46 -8.02 -11.96
C ILE A 195 0.71 -9.20 -12.89
N ILE A 196 0.03 -9.26 -14.04
CA ILE A 196 0.05 -10.43 -14.93
C ILE A 196 1.42 -10.62 -15.57
N VAL A 197 2.03 -9.55 -16.08
CA VAL A 197 3.29 -9.66 -16.82
C VAL A 197 4.42 -10.25 -15.97
N PRO A 198 4.69 -9.78 -14.75
CA PRO A 198 5.72 -10.41 -13.90
C PRO A 198 5.36 -11.83 -13.48
N THR A 199 4.07 -12.12 -13.27
CA THR A 199 3.59 -13.45 -12.88
C THR A 199 3.83 -14.47 -14.00
N VAL A 200 3.43 -14.13 -15.24
CA VAL A 200 3.65 -14.99 -16.42
C VAL A 200 5.16 -15.16 -16.68
N TYR A 201 5.92 -14.07 -16.63
CA TYR A 201 7.38 -14.13 -16.80
C TYR A 201 8.04 -15.06 -15.79
N SER A 202 7.66 -14.95 -14.53
CA SER A 202 8.13 -15.81 -13.44
C SER A 202 7.80 -17.28 -13.67
N TYR A 203 6.59 -17.59 -14.16
CA TYR A 203 6.19 -18.95 -14.50
C TYR A 203 7.01 -19.51 -15.68
N LEU A 204 7.24 -18.72 -16.73
CA LEU A 204 8.07 -19.13 -17.87
C LEU A 204 9.51 -19.42 -17.45
N LEU A 205 10.09 -18.63 -16.56
CA LEU A 205 11.42 -18.91 -15.99
C LEU A 205 11.45 -20.25 -15.25
N TYR A 206 10.43 -20.54 -14.46
CA TYR A 206 10.30 -21.79 -13.74
C TYR A 206 10.19 -22.99 -14.68
N LYS A 207 9.29 -22.91 -15.69
CA LYS A 207 9.08 -23.96 -16.68
C LYS A 207 10.36 -24.27 -17.46
N ASN A 208 11.01 -23.24 -18.02
CA ASN A 208 12.24 -23.39 -18.80
C ASN A 208 13.40 -24.02 -18.00
N LYS A 209 13.42 -23.83 -16.68
CA LYS A 209 14.43 -24.45 -15.82
C LYS A 209 14.13 -25.92 -15.59
N LYS A 210 12.85 -26.27 -15.39
CA LYS A 210 12.41 -27.65 -15.21
C LYS A 210 12.69 -28.49 -16.44
N ASP A 211 12.33 -27.98 -17.64
CA ASP A 211 12.55 -28.67 -18.94
C ASP A 211 14.03 -28.91 -19.26
N LYS A 212 14.98 -28.21 -18.61
CA LYS A 212 16.42 -28.40 -18.77
C LYS A 212 17.01 -29.42 -17.79
N THR A 213 16.27 -29.79 -16.76
CA THR A 213 16.71 -30.72 -15.71
C THR A 213 16.10 -32.11 -15.83
N GLU A 214 15.09 -32.25 -16.68
CA GLU A 214 14.54 -33.51 -17.18
C GLU A 214 15.25 -33.94 -18.49
#